data_c7a93d0b010f37af0b60fe4962d30618
#
_entry.id   c7a93d0b010f37af0b60fe4962d30618
#
_cell.length_a   1.000
_cell.length_b   1.000
_cell.length_c   1.000
_cell.angle_alpha   90.00
_cell.angle_beta   90.00
_cell.angle_gamma   90.00
#
_symmetry.space_group_name_H-M   'P 1'
#
loop_
_entity.id
_entity.type
_entity.pdbx_description
1 polymer ?
#
loop_
_entity_poly.entity_id
_entity_poly.type
_entity_poly.pdbx_seq_one_letter_code
_entity_poly.pdbx_strand_id
1 'polypeptide(L)'
;MKRRRFLLLSLFGLFISLVGIWYYKLKSATGKDLRHPIDLAEICDQNALINIGNTYRRLTHENNKKHLEELLLKDAEIHSSEIKIGLKTKVMEDFTTGNTILIDGWLLSITEARQCALLSISVAN
;
A
#
# COMPACT_ATOMS: atom_id res chain seq x y z
N MET A 1 44.19 -19.52 1.91
CA MET A 1 42.79 -19.99 1.88
C MET A 1 41.89 -19.33 2.94
N LYS A 2 42.39 -19.10 4.14
CA LYS A 2 41.60 -18.46 5.21
C LYS A 2 41.22 -16.99 4.93
N ARG A 3 42.00 -16.25 4.18
CA ARG A 3 41.72 -14.84 3.81
C ARG A 3 40.55 -14.67 2.82
N ARG A 4 40.37 -15.62 1.90
CA ARG A 4 39.27 -15.59 0.91
C ARG A 4 37.89 -15.85 1.54
N ARG A 5 37.83 -16.76 2.53
CA ARG A 5 36.59 -17.07 3.27
C ARG A 5 36.17 -15.90 4.16
N PHE A 6 37.13 -15.19 4.75
CA PHE A 6 36.89 -14.03 5.59
C PHE A 6 36.34 -12.84 4.77
N LEU A 7 36.88 -12.59 3.57
CA LEU A 7 36.41 -11.55 2.67
C LEU A 7 34.99 -11.82 2.14
N LEU A 8 34.68 -13.07 1.83
CA LEU A 8 33.34 -13.46 1.40
C LEU A 8 32.31 -13.31 2.52
N LEU A 9 32.65 -13.64 3.74
CA LEU A 9 31.78 -13.48 4.92
C LEU A 9 31.55 -12.01 5.27
N SER A 10 32.54 -11.14 5.14
CA SER A 10 32.38 -9.70 5.40
C SER A 10 31.54 -9.01 4.33
N LEU A 11 31.67 -9.38 3.05
CA LEU A 11 30.84 -8.89 1.96
C LEU A 11 29.39 -9.31 2.13
N PHE A 12 29.16 -10.53 2.56
CA PHE A 12 27.80 -11.06 2.80
C PHE A 12 27.13 -10.34 3.98
N GLY A 13 27.89 -10.06 5.05
CA GLY A 13 27.39 -9.29 6.21
C GLY A 13 26.99 -7.87 5.86
N LEU A 14 27.78 -7.17 5.04
CA LEU A 14 27.47 -5.83 4.55
C LEU A 14 26.21 -5.81 3.69
N PHE A 15 26.03 -6.81 2.84
CA PHE A 15 24.86 -6.92 1.97
C PHE A 15 23.58 -7.11 2.78
N ILE A 16 23.59 -7.94 3.82
CA ILE A 16 22.44 -8.16 4.70
C ILE A 16 22.04 -6.89 5.45
N SER A 17 23.00 -6.10 5.95
CA SER A 17 22.72 -4.85 6.66
C SER A 17 22.13 -3.79 5.73
N LEU A 18 22.58 -3.67 4.50
CA LEU A 18 22.03 -2.74 3.50
C LEU A 18 20.60 -3.09 3.12
N VAL A 19 20.31 -4.38 2.90
CA VAL A 19 18.96 -4.88 2.59
C VAL A 19 18.03 -4.64 3.78
N GLY A 20 18.49 -4.86 5.01
CA GLY A 20 17.73 -4.61 6.23
C GLY A 20 17.34 -3.15 6.41
N ILE A 21 18.27 -2.22 6.17
CA ILE A 21 18.02 -0.77 6.24
C ILE A 21 17.04 -0.34 5.16
N TRP A 22 17.21 -0.83 3.95
CA TRP A 22 16.33 -0.54 2.83
C TRP A 22 14.89 -1.04 3.08
N TYR A 23 14.77 -2.25 3.58
CA TYR A 23 13.48 -2.86 3.95
C TYR A 23 12.79 -2.07 5.06
N TYR A 24 13.55 -1.62 6.07
CA TYR A 24 13.03 -0.82 7.18
C TYR A 24 12.53 0.55 6.72
N LYS A 25 13.26 1.23 5.84
CA LYS A 25 12.83 2.50 5.24
C LYS A 25 11.56 2.35 4.40
N LEU A 26 11.46 1.29 3.62
CA LEU A 26 10.27 0.97 2.84
C LEU A 26 9.07 0.76 3.76
N LYS A 27 9.23 0.01 4.84
CA LYS A 27 8.16 -0.30 5.78
C LYS A 27 7.64 0.94 6.52
N SER A 28 8.50 1.88 6.88
CA SER A 28 8.10 3.11 7.59
C SER A 28 7.42 4.14 6.68
N ALA A 29 7.87 4.28 5.43
CA ALA A 29 7.25 5.16 4.42
C ALA A 29 5.94 4.60 3.87
N THR A 30 5.85 3.29 3.74
CA THR A 30 4.78 2.54 3.09
C THR A 30 3.42 2.68 3.80
N GLY A 31 3.41 2.67 5.13
CA GLY A 31 2.17 2.70 5.91
C GLY A 31 1.31 3.94 5.63
N LYS A 32 1.92 5.09 5.48
CA LYS A 32 1.21 6.35 5.19
C LYS A 32 0.69 6.39 3.74
N ASP A 33 1.52 5.99 2.79
CA ASP A 33 1.15 5.99 1.37
C ASP A 33 0.03 4.98 1.07
N LEU A 34 0.01 3.84 1.75
CA LEU A 34 -1.03 2.84 1.58
C LEU A 34 -2.40 3.30 2.11
N ARG A 35 -2.43 4.18 3.09
CA ARG A 35 -3.66 4.63 3.75
C ARG A 35 -4.30 5.87 3.14
N HIS A 36 -3.59 6.58 2.25
CA HIS A 36 -4.06 7.84 1.69
C HIS A 36 -4.13 7.79 0.17
N PRO A 37 -5.32 7.59 -0.41
CA PRO A 37 -5.49 7.70 -1.87
C PRO A 37 -5.24 9.15 -2.29
N ILE A 38 -4.27 9.36 -3.16
CA ILE A 38 -3.73 10.70 -3.49
C ILE A 38 -4.81 11.60 -4.10
N ASP A 39 -5.45 11.13 -5.16
CA ASP A 39 -6.42 11.93 -5.89
C ASP A 39 -7.72 12.13 -5.11
N LEU A 40 -8.18 11.10 -4.42
CA LEU A 40 -9.39 11.17 -3.63
C LEU A 40 -9.22 12.05 -2.38
N ALA A 41 -8.04 12.05 -1.78
CA ALA A 41 -7.73 12.87 -0.61
C ALA A 41 -7.73 14.37 -0.91
N GLU A 42 -7.57 14.77 -2.17
CA GLU A 42 -7.64 16.18 -2.59
C GLU A 42 -9.08 16.71 -2.60
N ILE A 43 -10.06 15.83 -2.84
CA ILE A 43 -11.48 16.24 -2.97
C ILE A 43 -12.34 15.80 -1.78
N CYS A 44 -11.87 14.90 -0.95
CA CYS A 44 -12.59 14.42 0.24
C CYS A 44 -11.80 14.75 1.51
N ASP A 45 -12.51 15.09 2.59
CA ASP A 45 -11.90 15.21 3.89
C ASP A 45 -11.63 13.81 4.51
N GLN A 46 -10.89 13.77 5.61
CA GLN A 46 -10.53 12.51 6.26
C GLN A 46 -11.74 11.72 6.73
N ASN A 47 -12.78 12.39 7.23
CA ASN A 47 -14.00 11.74 7.67
C ASN A 47 -14.73 11.05 6.51
N ALA A 48 -14.78 11.68 5.34
CA ALA A 48 -15.35 11.07 4.15
C ALA A 48 -14.59 9.82 3.71
N LEU A 49 -13.24 9.88 3.75
CA LEU A 49 -12.40 8.72 3.42
C LEU A 49 -12.62 7.56 4.40
N ILE A 50 -12.75 7.85 5.69
CA ILE A 50 -13.03 6.85 6.72
C ILE A 50 -14.40 6.21 6.49
N ASN A 51 -15.42 7.00 6.18
CA ASN A 51 -16.76 6.51 5.88
C ASN A 51 -16.79 5.60 4.65
N ILE A 52 -16.08 5.99 3.60
CA ILE A 52 -15.91 5.16 2.40
C ILE A 52 -15.25 3.83 2.77
N GLY A 53 -14.19 3.88 3.56
CA GLY A 53 -13.46 2.70 4.00
C GLY A 53 -14.32 1.75 4.83
N ASN A 54 -15.11 2.28 5.75
CA ASN A 54 -16.04 1.49 6.57
C ASN A 54 -17.11 0.81 5.71
N THR A 55 -17.64 1.52 4.73
CA THR A 55 -18.64 0.98 3.80
C THR A 55 -18.03 -0.13 2.93
N TYR A 56 -16.84 0.08 2.39
CA TYR A 56 -16.12 -0.93 1.61
C TYR A 56 -15.89 -2.21 2.41
N ARG A 57 -15.44 -2.09 3.65
CA ARG A 57 -15.21 -3.22 4.55
C ARG A 57 -16.49 -4.02 4.80
N ARG A 58 -17.61 -3.32 4.99
CA ARG A 58 -18.93 -3.94 5.20
C ARG A 58 -19.40 -4.68 3.94
N LEU A 59 -19.19 -4.11 2.76
CA LEU A 59 -19.65 -4.70 1.50
C LEU A 59 -18.82 -5.89 1.05
N THR A 60 -17.51 -5.86 1.27
CA THR A 60 -16.57 -6.86 0.77
C THR A 60 -16.09 -7.85 1.81
N HIS A 61 -16.32 -7.56 3.09
CA HIS A 61 -15.78 -8.31 4.23
C HIS A 61 -14.24 -8.32 4.30
N GLU A 62 -13.57 -7.42 3.59
CA GLU A 62 -12.12 -7.24 3.67
C GLU A 62 -11.77 -6.39 4.90
N ASN A 63 -11.67 -7.03 6.08
CA ASN A 63 -11.49 -6.37 7.37
C ASN A 63 -10.09 -6.55 7.96
N ASN A 64 -9.23 -7.32 7.33
CA ASN A 64 -7.90 -7.64 7.84
C ASN A 64 -6.89 -6.60 7.36
N LYS A 65 -6.33 -5.83 8.30
CA LYS A 65 -5.33 -4.80 8.04
C LYS A 65 -4.11 -5.34 7.27
N LYS A 66 -3.57 -6.46 7.74
CA LYS A 66 -2.39 -7.08 7.14
C LYS A 66 -2.65 -7.55 5.70
N HIS A 67 -3.82 -8.13 5.48
CA HIS A 67 -4.23 -8.59 4.17
C HIS A 67 -4.38 -7.44 3.17
N LEU A 68 -5.00 -6.33 3.60
CA LEU A 68 -5.13 -5.12 2.78
C LEU A 68 -3.77 -4.51 2.44
N GLU A 69 -2.88 -4.44 3.41
CA GLU A 69 -1.51 -3.96 3.20
C GLU A 69 -0.76 -4.81 2.18
N GLU A 70 -0.86 -6.13 2.28
CA GLU A 70 -0.22 -7.06 1.36
C GLU A 70 -0.75 -6.92 -0.07
N LEU A 71 -2.07 -6.80 -0.24
CA LEU A 71 -2.68 -6.60 -1.56
C LEU A 71 -2.22 -5.28 -2.20
N LEU A 72 -2.24 -4.20 -1.43
CA LEU A 72 -1.84 -2.87 -1.92
C LEU A 72 -0.35 -2.83 -2.27
N LEU A 73 0.51 -3.40 -1.43
CA LEU A 73 1.94 -3.48 -1.67
C LEU A 73 2.27 -4.29 -2.91
N LYS A 74 1.66 -5.44 -3.06
CA LYS A 74 1.87 -6.31 -4.21
C LYS A 74 1.50 -5.60 -5.52
N ASP A 75 0.35 -4.94 -5.55
CA ASP A 75 -0.12 -4.20 -6.71
C ASP A 75 0.79 -3.02 -7.04
N ALA A 76 1.26 -2.29 -6.01
CA ALA A 76 2.16 -1.16 -6.19
C ALA A 76 3.53 -1.61 -6.74
N GLU A 77 4.10 -2.67 -6.21
CA GLU A 77 5.41 -3.20 -6.60
C GLU A 77 5.46 -3.69 -8.04
N ILE A 78 4.35 -4.23 -8.55
CA ILE A 78 4.24 -4.68 -9.95
C ILE A 78 4.42 -3.50 -10.92
N HIS A 79 3.92 -2.32 -10.56
CA HIS A 79 3.88 -1.15 -11.43
C HIS A 79 5.08 -0.21 -11.27
N SER A 80 5.71 -0.15 -10.09
CA SER A 80 6.82 0.75 -9.83
C SER A 80 7.62 0.34 -8.59
N SER A 81 8.89 0.72 -8.55
CA SER A 81 9.73 0.61 -7.36
C SER A 81 9.29 1.61 -6.27
N GLU A 82 8.67 2.73 -6.66
CA GLU A 82 8.08 3.69 -5.73
C GLU A 82 6.61 3.34 -5.50
N ILE A 83 6.24 3.08 -4.25
CA ILE A 83 4.91 2.64 -3.85
C ILE A 83 3.84 3.66 -4.22
N LYS A 84 4.10 4.93 -4.00
CA LYS A 84 3.16 6.02 -4.32
C LYS A 84 2.83 6.07 -5.82
N ILE A 85 3.84 5.96 -6.67
CA ILE A 85 3.69 5.93 -8.12
C ILE A 85 3.00 4.64 -8.56
N GLY A 86 3.38 3.51 -7.97
CA GLY A 86 2.78 2.22 -8.25
C GLY A 86 1.29 2.16 -7.92
N LEU A 87 0.88 2.74 -6.79
CA LEU A 87 -0.53 2.84 -6.40
C LEU A 87 -1.31 3.73 -7.37
N LYS A 88 -0.75 4.87 -7.75
CA LYS A 88 -1.39 5.77 -8.71
C LYS A 88 -1.59 5.09 -10.07
N THR A 89 -0.60 4.37 -10.53
CA THR A 89 -0.68 3.59 -11.77
C THR A 89 -1.75 2.50 -11.68
N LYS A 90 -1.83 1.81 -10.54
CA LYS A 90 -2.85 0.78 -10.30
C LYS A 90 -4.26 1.37 -10.28
N VAL A 91 -4.44 2.54 -9.70
CA VAL A 91 -5.74 3.26 -9.72
C VAL A 91 -6.17 3.55 -11.16
N MET A 92 -5.27 4.06 -11.99
CA MET A 92 -5.56 4.31 -13.40
C MET A 92 -5.90 3.02 -14.15
N GLU A 93 -5.17 1.95 -13.90
CA GLU A 93 -5.44 0.62 -14.47
C GLU A 93 -6.82 0.11 -14.06
N ASP A 94 -7.19 0.26 -12.78
CA ASP A 94 -8.49 -0.15 -12.27
C ASP A 94 -9.64 0.53 -13.02
N PHE A 95 -9.54 1.82 -13.28
CA PHE A 95 -10.55 2.54 -14.07
C PHE A 95 -10.58 2.08 -15.53
N THR A 96 -9.43 1.80 -16.11
CA THR A 96 -9.33 1.33 -17.50
C THR A 96 -9.93 -0.07 -17.67
N THR A 97 -9.71 -0.95 -16.71
CA THR A 97 -10.17 -2.35 -16.76
C THR A 97 -11.57 -2.57 -16.16
N GLY A 98 -12.18 -1.53 -15.59
CA GLY A 98 -13.48 -1.63 -14.95
C GLY A 98 -13.44 -2.26 -13.56
N ASN A 99 -12.28 -2.33 -12.94
CA ASN A 99 -12.12 -2.82 -11.57
C ASN A 99 -12.47 -1.72 -10.56
N THR A 100 -13.77 -1.39 -10.52
CA THR A 100 -14.31 -0.24 -9.78
C THR A 100 -15.44 -0.68 -8.86
N ILE A 101 -15.77 0.18 -7.91
CA ILE A 101 -16.87 -0.02 -6.97
C ILE A 101 -17.60 1.30 -6.74
N LEU A 102 -18.91 1.25 -6.60
CA LEU A 102 -19.74 2.42 -6.28
C LEU A 102 -20.03 2.42 -4.79
N ILE A 103 -19.59 3.46 -4.08
CA ILE A 103 -19.78 3.63 -2.64
C ILE A 103 -20.34 5.04 -2.39
N ASP A 104 -21.53 5.14 -1.81
CA ASP A 104 -22.18 6.40 -1.42
C ASP A 104 -22.22 7.45 -2.55
N GLY A 105 -22.43 6.99 -3.78
CA GLY A 105 -22.44 7.85 -4.96
C GLY A 105 -21.08 8.09 -5.59
N TRP A 106 -20.00 7.64 -4.98
CA TRP A 106 -18.65 7.75 -5.52
C TRP A 106 -18.29 6.51 -6.33
N LEU A 107 -17.85 6.72 -7.57
CA LEU A 107 -17.25 5.64 -8.36
C LEU A 107 -15.75 5.63 -8.09
N LEU A 108 -15.27 4.58 -7.45
CA LEU A 108 -13.90 4.45 -6.98
C LEU A 108 -13.20 3.26 -7.62
N SER A 109 -11.88 3.35 -7.78
CA SER A 109 -11.08 2.17 -8.08
C SER A 109 -11.06 1.26 -6.84
N ILE A 110 -10.91 -0.04 -7.05
CA ILE A 110 -10.78 -0.98 -5.93
C ILE A 110 -9.55 -0.63 -5.08
N THR A 111 -8.47 -0.18 -5.69
CA THR A 111 -7.26 0.26 -4.98
C THR A 111 -7.56 1.42 -4.05
N GLU A 112 -8.24 2.46 -4.52
CA GLU A 112 -8.64 3.60 -3.68
C GLU A 112 -9.55 3.18 -2.53
N ALA A 113 -10.52 2.32 -2.80
CA ALA A 113 -11.43 1.80 -1.79
C ALA A 113 -10.69 0.99 -0.72
N ARG A 114 -9.71 0.18 -1.10
CA ARG A 114 -8.84 -0.57 -0.17
C ARG A 114 -7.99 0.37 0.68
N GLN A 115 -7.48 1.45 0.09
CA GLN A 115 -6.73 2.47 0.84
C GLN A 115 -7.60 3.13 1.90
N CYS A 116 -8.83 3.48 1.56
CA CYS A 116 -9.80 4.04 2.51
C CYS A 116 -10.15 3.02 3.61
N ALA A 117 -10.31 1.76 3.25
CA ALA A 117 -10.56 0.68 4.22
C ALA A 117 -9.40 0.56 5.22
N LEU A 118 -8.17 0.59 4.73
CA LEU A 118 -6.98 0.53 5.57
C LEU A 118 -6.89 1.74 6.50
N LEU A 119 -7.22 2.93 6.01
CA LEU A 119 -7.28 4.14 6.83
C LEU A 119 -8.32 3.99 7.94
N SER A 120 -9.51 3.50 7.62
CA SER A 120 -10.59 3.32 8.59
C SER A 120 -10.21 2.35 9.72
N ILE A 121 -9.50 1.27 9.41
CA ILE A 121 -8.99 0.31 10.40
C ILE A 121 -7.94 0.98 11.29
N SER A 122 -7.03 1.73 10.69
CA SER A 122 -5.90 2.36 11.39
C SER A 122 -6.36 3.44 12.38
N VAL A 123 -7.42 4.16 12.06
CA VAL A 123 -8.00 5.20 12.92
C VAL A 123 -8.86 4.59 14.05
N ALA A 124 -9.54 3.47 13.80
CA ALA A 124 -10.35 2.78 14.79
C ALA A 124 -9.52 2.18 15.93
N ASN A 125 -8.24 1.96 15.71
CA ASN A 125 -7.31 1.46 16.73
C ASN A 125 -6.51 2.61 17.32
#